data_85a20884c822d661f9f0b44be2d12df3
#
_entry.id   85a20884c822d661f9f0b44be2d12df3
#
_cell.length_a   1.000
_cell.length_b   1.000
_cell.length_c   1.000
_cell.angle_alpha   90.00
_cell.angle_beta   90.00
_cell.angle_gamma   90.00
#
_symmetry.space_group_name_H-M   'P 1'
#
loop_
_entity.id
_entity.type
_entity.pdbx_description
1 polymer ?
#
loop_
_entity_poly.entity_id
_entity_poly.type
_entity_poly.pdbx_seq_one_letter_code
_entity_poly.pdbx_strand_id
1 'polypeptide(L)'
;MSLTSTEKMGWIPDIPDHRDLHMTFSTTKEASKEIKKKSEGSKEVVDLRPQNGGFPIFNQGHLGSCTANALAAAYHFTLHKQNVENHADFKDFTPSRLFIYYNERYMEGSVDRDAGAMIRDGIKCMEKLGVCPEAVWKYDDKNGFFKEQPDKKSYELASKCRVKGYAHVAQNLSQMKACIKNGYPFVFGFTVLTSFSEAAKDGKMVMPQPNDKVRGGHAVTAVGYDDFKECFIVRNSWGEDWGDKGYFYMPYAWITQENLAQDFWAINWIEGFKEAAPKKK
;
A
#
# COMPACT_ATOMS: atom_id res chain seq x y z
N MET A 1 -1.78 -7.97 24.55
CA MET A 1 -0.32 -7.81 24.39
C MET A 1 -0.06 -6.33 24.16
N SER A 2 0.88 -5.69 24.85
CA SER A 2 1.27 -4.33 24.46
C SER A 2 1.97 -4.42 23.11
N LEU A 3 1.81 -3.42 22.22
CA LEU A 3 2.66 -3.23 21.06
C LEU A 3 4.10 -3.41 21.53
N THR A 4 4.81 -4.41 21.00
CA THR A 4 6.19 -4.66 21.40
C THR A 4 7.03 -3.47 20.94
N SER A 5 8.14 -3.18 21.62
CA SER A 5 9.06 -2.08 21.26
C SER A 5 9.68 -2.22 19.86
N THR A 6 9.34 -3.29 19.16
CA THR A 6 9.85 -3.64 17.82
C THR A 6 8.95 -3.18 16.66
N GLU A 7 7.69 -2.82 16.93
CA GLU A 7 6.77 -2.35 15.90
C GLU A 7 7.07 -0.88 15.58
N LYS A 8 7.81 -0.66 14.49
CA LYS A 8 8.15 0.68 14.03
C LYS A 8 7.09 1.25 13.09
N MET A 9 6.95 2.54 13.19
CA MET A 9 6.02 3.35 12.42
C MET A 9 6.83 4.41 11.69
N GLY A 10 6.52 4.67 10.43
CA GLY A 10 7.37 5.54 9.63
C GLY A 10 6.61 6.34 8.58
N TRP A 11 5.27 6.40 8.65
CA TRP A 11 4.52 7.27 7.75
C TRP A 11 4.59 8.73 8.22
N ILE A 12 4.97 9.61 7.29
CA ILE A 12 4.96 11.07 7.42
C ILE A 12 3.84 11.57 6.49
N PRO A 13 2.91 12.41 6.97
CA PRO A 13 1.86 12.97 6.12
C PRO A 13 2.41 13.73 4.91
N ASP A 14 1.78 13.56 3.75
CA ASP A 14 2.13 14.25 2.53
C ASP A 14 1.90 15.76 2.67
N ILE A 15 2.81 16.57 2.13
CA ILE A 15 2.57 18.02 2.01
C ILE A 15 1.55 18.23 0.88
N PRO A 16 0.42 18.96 1.08
CA PRO A 16 -0.56 19.18 0.04
C PRO A 16 0.05 19.74 -1.25
N ASP A 17 -0.28 19.15 -2.40
CA ASP A 17 0.19 19.58 -3.71
C ASP A 17 -0.98 19.60 -4.70
N HIS A 18 -1.33 20.80 -5.22
CA HIS A 18 -2.45 20.99 -6.17
C HIS A 18 -2.23 20.31 -7.53
N ARG A 19 -1.04 19.80 -7.80
CA ARG A 19 -0.69 19.06 -9.03
C ARG A 19 -1.00 17.57 -8.93
N ASP A 20 -1.38 17.08 -7.75
CA ASP A 20 -1.71 15.68 -7.58
C ASP A 20 -2.93 15.30 -8.43
N LEU A 21 -2.80 14.21 -9.18
CA LEU A 21 -3.89 13.66 -9.96
C LEU A 21 -4.89 12.99 -9.03
N HIS A 22 -6.16 13.30 -9.22
CA HIS A 22 -7.25 12.69 -8.47
C HIS A 22 -7.96 11.63 -9.31
N MET A 23 -8.12 10.43 -8.75
CA MET A 23 -8.91 9.38 -9.35
C MET A 23 -10.39 9.66 -9.07
N THR A 24 -11.15 9.87 -10.13
CA THR A 24 -12.61 9.94 -10.07
C THR A 24 -13.17 8.73 -10.79
N PHE A 25 -13.80 7.84 -10.05
CA PHE A 25 -14.62 6.81 -10.68
C PHE A 25 -15.90 7.47 -11.17
N SER A 26 -15.99 7.63 -12.51
CA SER A 26 -17.12 8.26 -13.16
C SER A 26 -18.38 7.45 -12.87
N THR A 27 -19.21 7.96 -11.98
CA THR A 27 -20.61 7.58 -11.96
C THR A 27 -21.26 8.34 -13.14
N THR A 28 -21.28 7.75 -14.34
CA THR A 28 -22.12 8.30 -15.42
C THR A 28 -23.54 8.46 -14.86
N LYS A 29 -24.28 9.50 -15.29
CA LYS A 29 -25.66 9.75 -14.78
C LYS A 29 -26.56 8.54 -14.96
N GLU A 30 -26.29 7.65 -15.89
CA GLU A 30 -26.99 6.39 -16.13
C GLU A 30 -26.52 5.29 -15.19
N ALA A 31 -25.20 5.10 -15.03
CA ALA A 31 -24.63 4.24 -14.00
C ALA A 31 -25.02 4.72 -12.58
N SER A 32 -25.12 6.05 -12.35
CA SER A 32 -25.60 6.61 -11.08
C SER A 32 -27.07 6.30 -10.81
N LYS A 33 -27.90 6.18 -11.84
CA LYS A 33 -29.33 5.78 -11.66
C LYS A 33 -29.47 4.28 -11.44
N GLU A 34 -28.68 3.44 -12.12
CA GLU A 34 -28.64 2.00 -11.86
C GLU A 34 -27.92 1.66 -10.56
N ILE A 35 -26.82 2.36 -10.24
CA ILE A 35 -26.13 2.23 -8.96
C ILE A 35 -27.01 2.76 -7.82
N LYS A 36 -27.70 3.90 -7.95
CA LYS A 36 -28.66 4.35 -6.94
C LYS A 36 -29.82 3.37 -6.77
N LYS A 37 -30.35 2.76 -7.84
CA LYS A 37 -31.37 1.73 -7.71
C LYS A 37 -30.86 0.39 -7.15
N LYS A 38 -29.55 0.06 -7.34
CA LYS A 38 -28.90 -1.15 -6.78
C LYS A 38 -28.16 -0.89 -5.47
N SER A 39 -27.74 0.34 -5.17
CA SER A 39 -26.92 0.68 -4.00
C SER A 39 -27.70 1.20 -2.80
N GLU A 40 -28.97 1.54 -2.94
CA GLU A 40 -29.82 1.76 -1.80
C GLU A 40 -30.22 0.39 -1.21
N GLY A 41 -29.27 -0.24 -0.48
CA GLY A 41 -29.53 -1.33 0.43
C GLY A 41 -28.84 -2.67 0.21
N SER A 42 -28.09 -2.92 -0.87
CA SER A 42 -27.39 -4.20 -0.99
C SER A 42 -25.98 -4.13 -0.37
N LYS A 43 -25.84 -4.73 0.80
CA LYS A 43 -24.52 -4.97 1.41
C LYS A 43 -23.73 -5.96 0.56
N GLU A 44 -22.45 -5.64 0.29
CA GLU A 44 -21.56 -6.52 -0.46
C GLU A 44 -20.21 -6.68 0.24
N VAL A 45 -19.50 -7.74 -0.14
CA VAL A 45 -18.11 -7.98 0.27
C VAL A 45 -17.26 -8.03 -0.99
N VAL A 46 -16.19 -7.24 -1.03
CA VAL A 46 -15.17 -7.31 -2.07
C VAL A 46 -13.83 -7.59 -1.41
N ASP A 47 -13.17 -8.65 -1.85
CA ASP A 47 -11.90 -9.12 -1.28
C ASP A 47 -10.92 -9.42 -2.41
N LEU A 48 -9.85 -8.62 -2.50
CA LEU A 48 -8.81 -8.77 -3.50
C LEU A 48 -7.68 -9.70 -3.06
N ARG A 49 -7.69 -10.23 -1.82
CA ARG A 49 -6.62 -11.13 -1.33
C ARG A 49 -6.40 -12.35 -2.22
N PRO A 50 -7.43 -13.02 -2.76
CA PRO A 50 -7.22 -14.15 -3.69
C PRO A 50 -6.54 -13.75 -5.00
N GLN A 51 -6.56 -12.47 -5.36
CA GLN A 51 -6.01 -11.91 -6.60
C GLN A 51 -4.57 -11.44 -6.45
N ASN A 52 -3.92 -11.68 -5.31
CA ASN A 52 -2.55 -11.21 -5.04
C ASN A 52 -1.45 -12.11 -5.60
N GLY A 53 -1.78 -13.17 -6.35
CA GLY A 53 -0.78 -14.08 -6.93
C GLY A 53 -0.02 -14.93 -5.90
N GLY A 54 -0.56 -15.10 -4.69
CA GLY A 54 0.13 -15.86 -3.62
C GLY A 54 1.27 -15.09 -2.93
N PHE A 55 1.31 -13.80 -3.11
CA PHE A 55 2.33 -12.91 -2.58
C PHE A 55 2.29 -12.83 -1.03
N PRO A 56 3.44 -13.10 -0.34
CA PRO A 56 3.48 -13.23 1.10
C PRO A 56 3.25 -11.91 1.83
N ILE A 57 2.77 -11.98 3.06
CA ILE A 57 2.72 -10.83 3.96
C ILE A 57 4.15 -10.40 4.31
N PHE A 58 4.41 -9.11 4.18
CA PHE A 58 5.70 -8.55 4.56
C PHE A 58 5.85 -8.43 6.08
N ASN A 59 7.10 -8.50 6.52
CA ASN A 59 7.50 -8.06 7.85
C ASN A 59 8.58 -6.98 7.68
N GLN A 60 8.27 -5.75 8.11
CA GLN A 60 9.20 -4.61 8.05
C GLN A 60 10.25 -4.65 9.18
N GLY A 61 10.07 -5.52 10.20
CA GLY A 61 11.00 -5.64 11.31
C GLY A 61 11.20 -4.34 12.07
N HIS A 62 12.46 -3.96 12.25
CA HIS A 62 12.86 -2.82 13.08
C HIS A 62 12.91 -1.47 12.33
N LEU A 63 12.57 -1.44 11.03
CA LEU A 63 12.63 -0.22 10.23
C LEU A 63 11.28 0.51 10.14
N GLY A 64 11.34 1.84 10.12
CA GLY A 64 10.20 2.73 9.83
C GLY A 64 9.80 2.72 8.34
N SER A 65 9.89 1.58 7.66
CA SER A 65 9.73 1.43 6.20
C SER A 65 8.31 1.06 5.77
N CYS A 66 7.29 1.40 6.56
CA CYS A 66 5.90 1.02 6.28
C CYS A 66 5.41 1.56 4.92
N THR A 67 5.81 2.76 4.50
CA THR A 67 5.48 3.35 3.19
C THR A 67 5.96 2.47 2.05
N ALA A 68 7.24 2.08 2.07
CA ALA A 68 7.83 1.20 1.07
C ALA A 68 7.19 -0.20 1.06
N ASN A 69 6.83 -0.75 2.23
CA ASN A 69 6.13 -2.03 2.33
C ASN A 69 4.72 -1.96 1.72
N ALA A 70 3.97 -0.90 2.03
CA ALA A 70 2.62 -0.70 1.49
C ALA A 70 2.65 -0.45 -0.04
N LEU A 71 3.58 0.38 -0.52
CA LEU A 71 3.77 0.66 -1.95
C LEU A 71 4.23 -0.58 -2.73
N ALA A 72 5.15 -1.37 -2.17
CA ALA A 72 5.56 -2.64 -2.78
C ALA A 72 4.38 -3.61 -2.92
N ALA A 73 3.51 -3.69 -1.91
CA ALA A 73 2.30 -4.50 -1.99
C ALA A 73 1.35 -4.00 -3.10
N ALA A 74 1.04 -2.69 -3.15
CA ALA A 74 0.17 -2.11 -4.17
C ALA A 74 0.74 -2.29 -5.60
N TYR A 75 2.05 -2.13 -5.77
CA TYR A 75 2.73 -2.39 -7.03
C TYR A 75 2.56 -3.84 -7.48
N HIS A 76 2.79 -4.80 -6.57
CA HIS A 76 2.67 -6.22 -6.89
C HIS A 76 1.23 -6.61 -7.28
N PHE A 77 0.23 -6.10 -6.57
CA PHE A 77 -1.17 -6.29 -6.95
C PHE A 77 -1.44 -5.77 -8.38
N THR A 78 -0.95 -4.59 -8.71
CA THR A 78 -1.13 -4.00 -10.04
C THR A 78 -0.40 -4.81 -11.12
N LEU A 79 0.83 -5.28 -10.83
CA LEU A 79 1.59 -6.15 -11.72
C LEU A 79 0.82 -7.44 -12.04
N HIS A 80 0.34 -8.11 -11.00
CA HIS A 80 -0.42 -9.35 -11.15
C HIS A 80 -1.74 -9.12 -11.91
N LYS A 81 -2.48 -8.06 -11.57
CA LYS A 81 -3.70 -7.67 -12.27
C LYS A 81 -3.45 -7.45 -13.77
N GLN A 82 -2.41 -6.70 -14.14
CA GLN A 82 -2.08 -6.45 -15.54
C GLN A 82 -1.69 -7.74 -16.29
N ASN A 83 -0.99 -8.67 -15.63
CA ASN A 83 -0.67 -9.97 -16.23
C ASN A 83 -1.94 -10.81 -16.48
N VAL A 84 -2.85 -10.86 -15.52
CA VAL A 84 -4.08 -11.67 -15.61
C VAL A 84 -5.09 -11.05 -16.58
N GLU A 85 -5.40 -9.77 -16.44
CA GLU A 85 -6.48 -9.12 -17.19
C GLU A 85 -6.04 -8.61 -18.56
N ASN A 86 -4.81 -8.09 -18.67
CA ASN A 86 -4.31 -7.45 -19.88
C ASN A 86 -3.32 -8.32 -20.67
N HIS A 87 -3.04 -9.54 -20.20
CA HIS A 87 -2.04 -10.44 -20.79
C HIS A 87 -0.70 -9.73 -21.03
N ALA A 88 -0.26 -8.97 -20.03
CA ALA A 88 0.91 -8.10 -20.17
C ALA A 88 2.22 -8.89 -20.28
N ASP A 89 2.24 -10.16 -19.84
CA ASP A 89 3.41 -11.07 -19.84
C ASP A 89 4.63 -10.45 -19.13
N PHE A 90 4.39 -9.61 -18.12
CA PHE A 90 5.47 -9.08 -17.32
C PHE A 90 6.00 -10.17 -16.38
N LYS A 91 7.32 -10.18 -16.21
CA LYS A 91 7.93 -11.05 -15.20
C LYS A 91 7.41 -10.67 -13.82
N ASP A 92 6.83 -11.65 -13.12
CA ASP A 92 6.39 -11.46 -11.74
C ASP A 92 7.60 -11.47 -10.79
N PHE A 93 7.60 -10.56 -9.82
CA PHE A 93 8.64 -10.45 -8.82
C PHE A 93 8.16 -9.69 -7.58
N THR A 94 8.74 -10.00 -6.43
CA THR A 94 8.55 -9.21 -5.22
C THR A 94 9.33 -7.90 -5.34
N PRO A 95 8.68 -6.71 -5.27
CA PRO A 95 9.37 -5.42 -5.31
C PRO A 95 10.31 -5.24 -4.13
N SER A 96 11.50 -4.72 -4.38
CA SER A 96 12.47 -4.43 -3.32
C SER A 96 12.01 -3.28 -2.44
N ARG A 97 11.62 -3.60 -1.21
CA ARG A 97 11.16 -2.63 -0.21
C ARG A 97 12.28 -1.69 0.23
N LEU A 98 13.52 -2.18 0.36
CA LEU A 98 14.66 -1.33 0.71
C LEU A 98 15.12 -0.45 -0.44
N PHE A 99 14.95 -0.87 -1.70
CA PHE A 99 15.17 0.01 -2.84
C PHE A 99 14.20 1.19 -2.81
N ILE A 100 12.91 0.93 -2.56
CA ILE A 100 11.89 1.97 -2.43
C ILE A 100 12.22 2.85 -1.23
N TYR A 101 12.45 2.26 -0.03
CA TYR A 101 12.71 2.97 1.21
C TYR A 101 13.97 3.85 1.17
N TYR A 102 15.03 3.41 0.50
CA TYR A 102 16.21 4.24 0.30
C TYR A 102 15.90 5.46 -0.56
N ASN A 103 15.23 5.26 -1.69
CA ASN A 103 15.01 6.32 -2.67
C ASN A 103 13.96 7.35 -2.23
N GLU A 104 12.90 6.96 -1.51
CA GLU A 104 11.99 7.93 -0.92
C GLU A 104 12.70 8.83 0.10
N ARG A 105 13.53 8.27 0.99
CA ARG A 105 14.33 9.05 1.94
C ARG A 105 15.44 9.86 1.26
N TYR A 106 15.97 9.39 0.13
CA TYR A 106 16.92 10.17 -0.67
C TYR A 106 16.27 11.45 -1.21
N MET A 107 15.03 11.38 -1.69
CA MET A 107 14.26 12.56 -2.10
C MET A 107 14.02 13.53 -0.94
N GLU A 108 13.80 13.00 0.25
CA GLU A 108 13.53 13.77 1.47
C GLU A 108 14.80 14.24 2.20
N GLY A 109 16.01 13.86 1.71
CA GLY A 109 17.28 14.23 2.33
C GLY A 109 17.53 13.57 3.70
N SER A 110 17.01 12.35 3.92
CA SER A 110 17.03 11.67 5.22
C SER A 110 17.60 10.25 5.22
N VAL A 111 18.43 9.90 4.20
CA VAL A 111 18.96 8.52 4.01
C VAL A 111 19.78 7.98 5.17
N ASP A 112 20.44 8.85 5.92
CA ASP A 112 21.28 8.51 7.07
C ASP A 112 20.48 8.20 8.35
N ARG A 113 19.17 8.40 8.33
CA ARG A 113 18.26 8.19 9.45
C ARG A 113 17.11 7.27 9.05
N ASP A 114 16.65 6.45 9.98
CA ASP A 114 15.41 5.70 9.86
C ASP A 114 14.22 6.61 10.21
N ALA A 115 13.96 7.58 9.30
CA ALA A 115 13.04 8.70 9.55
C ALA A 115 11.59 8.41 9.15
N GLY A 116 11.33 7.28 8.47
CA GLY A 116 10.09 7.08 7.74
C GLY A 116 10.09 7.86 6.43
N ALA A 117 8.94 7.99 5.77
CA ALA A 117 8.80 8.70 4.50
C ALA A 117 7.34 9.08 4.20
N MET A 118 7.15 9.91 3.15
CA MET A 118 5.85 10.26 2.58
C MET A 118 5.45 9.26 1.48
N ILE A 119 4.19 8.85 1.45
CA ILE A 119 3.68 7.91 0.43
C ILE A 119 3.87 8.48 -0.97
N ARG A 120 3.58 9.77 -1.17
CA ARG A 120 3.75 10.45 -2.46
C ARG A 120 5.19 10.36 -2.97
N ASP A 121 6.18 10.58 -2.12
CA ASP A 121 7.58 10.56 -2.52
C ASP A 121 8.03 9.14 -2.90
N GLY A 122 7.53 8.13 -2.20
CA GLY A 122 7.70 6.73 -2.60
C GLY A 122 7.14 6.46 -4.01
N ILE A 123 5.91 6.91 -4.30
CA ILE A 123 5.31 6.76 -5.64
C ILE A 123 6.12 7.50 -6.71
N LYS A 124 6.55 8.74 -6.44
CA LYS A 124 7.40 9.52 -7.36
C LYS A 124 8.74 8.86 -7.62
N CYS A 125 9.34 8.21 -6.62
CA CYS A 125 10.53 7.39 -6.82
C CYS A 125 10.25 6.21 -7.77
N MET A 126 9.15 5.50 -7.55
CA MET A 126 8.76 4.37 -8.39
C MET A 126 8.41 4.81 -9.83
N GLU A 127 7.89 6.02 -10.03
CA GLU A 127 7.66 6.62 -11.34
C GLU A 127 8.96 6.95 -12.05
N LYS A 128 9.88 7.63 -11.36
CA LYS A 128 11.13 8.14 -11.95
C LYS A 128 12.19 7.07 -12.13
N LEU A 129 12.42 6.28 -11.09
CA LEU A 129 13.51 5.30 -11.01
C LEU A 129 13.04 3.87 -11.30
N GLY A 130 11.75 3.59 -11.06
CA GLY A 130 11.20 2.25 -11.12
C GLY A 130 11.40 1.46 -9.84
N VAL A 131 11.25 0.13 -9.95
CA VAL A 131 11.35 -0.81 -8.82
C VAL A 131 12.15 -2.03 -9.26
N CYS A 132 13.20 -2.40 -8.53
CA CYS A 132 13.93 -3.64 -8.80
C CYS A 132 13.36 -4.82 -7.99
N PRO A 133 13.62 -6.08 -8.41
CA PRO A 133 13.24 -7.26 -7.63
C PRO A 133 13.97 -7.31 -6.28
N GLU A 134 13.26 -7.72 -5.22
CA GLU A 134 13.85 -7.93 -3.89
C GLU A 134 14.95 -9.03 -3.89
N ALA A 135 14.90 -9.95 -4.83
CA ALA A 135 15.98 -10.93 -5.04
C ALA A 135 17.32 -10.27 -5.43
N VAL A 136 17.29 -9.05 -5.98
CA VAL A 136 18.49 -8.28 -6.38
C VAL A 136 18.95 -7.36 -5.26
N TRP A 137 18.02 -6.64 -4.63
CA TRP A 137 18.29 -5.79 -3.49
C TRP A 137 17.44 -6.24 -2.31
N LYS A 138 18.00 -7.14 -1.51
CA LYS A 138 17.28 -7.87 -0.45
C LYS A 138 16.87 -6.98 0.70
N TYR A 139 15.75 -7.34 1.34
CA TYR A 139 15.34 -6.71 2.58
C TYR A 139 16.20 -7.20 3.75
N ASP A 140 16.82 -6.25 4.45
CA ASP A 140 17.53 -6.49 5.70
C ASP A 140 17.24 -5.30 6.64
N ASP A 141 16.62 -5.57 7.79
CA ASP A 141 16.27 -4.57 8.79
C ASP A 141 17.38 -4.36 9.85
N LYS A 142 18.56 -4.98 9.65
CA LYS A 142 19.67 -4.98 10.61
C LYS A 142 20.88 -4.22 10.08
N ASN A 143 21.81 -3.99 10.99
CA ASN A 143 23.17 -3.48 10.68
C ASN A 143 23.23 -2.16 9.90
N GLY A 144 22.13 -1.40 9.86
CA GLY A 144 22.08 -0.12 9.14
C GLY A 144 22.05 -0.25 7.63
N PHE A 145 21.76 -1.43 7.08
CA PHE A 145 21.71 -1.70 5.64
C PHE A 145 20.72 -0.77 4.90
N PHE A 146 19.70 -0.26 5.57
CA PHE A 146 18.78 0.73 5.02
C PHE A 146 19.44 2.04 4.56
N LYS A 147 20.68 2.34 5.01
CA LYS A 147 21.46 3.51 4.59
C LYS A 147 22.28 3.25 3.32
N GLU A 148 22.47 1.99 2.98
CA GLU A 148 23.28 1.60 1.83
C GLU A 148 22.57 2.00 0.54
N GLN A 149 23.29 2.70 -0.33
CA GLN A 149 22.78 3.05 -1.64
C GLN A 149 22.68 1.79 -2.51
N PRO A 150 21.51 1.53 -3.12
CA PRO A 150 21.38 0.43 -4.06
C PRO A 150 22.43 0.48 -5.16
N ASP A 151 22.91 -0.68 -5.58
CA ASP A 151 23.95 -0.79 -6.59
C ASP A 151 23.45 -0.42 -8.00
N LYS A 152 24.37 -0.20 -8.93
CA LYS A 152 24.08 0.16 -10.32
C LYS A 152 23.15 -0.86 -11.00
N LYS A 153 23.32 -2.15 -10.72
CA LYS A 153 22.50 -3.22 -11.29
C LYS A 153 21.05 -3.11 -10.84
N SER A 154 20.83 -2.75 -9.57
CA SER A 154 19.48 -2.52 -9.02
C SER A 154 18.76 -1.39 -9.76
N TYR A 155 19.43 -0.25 -10.01
CA TYR A 155 18.88 0.87 -10.79
C TYR A 155 18.64 0.51 -12.27
N GLU A 156 19.55 -0.23 -12.91
CA GLU A 156 19.38 -0.69 -14.29
C GLU A 156 18.15 -1.61 -14.46
N LEU A 157 17.88 -2.47 -13.50
CA LEU A 157 16.68 -3.31 -13.52
C LEU A 157 15.43 -2.50 -13.18
N ALA A 158 15.49 -1.65 -12.17
CA ALA A 158 14.37 -0.79 -11.77
C ALA A 158 13.89 0.09 -12.92
N SER A 159 14.79 0.64 -13.72
CA SER A 159 14.44 1.51 -14.85
C SER A 159 13.50 0.88 -15.88
N LYS A 160 13.36 -0.44 -15.87
CA LYS A 160 12.46 -1.22 -16.75
C LYS A 160 11.10 -1.50 -16.12
N CYS A 161 10.89 -1.13 -14.86
CA CYS A 161 9.73 -1.50 -14.06
C CYS A 161 9.21 -0.26 -13.32
N ARG A 162 8.56 0.64 -14.06
CA ARG A 162 8.14 1.95 -13.55
C ARG A 162 6.63 2.00 -13.29
N VAL A 163 6.25 2.74 -12.27
CA VAL A 163 4.87 3.22 -12.14
C VAL A 163 4.63 4.26 -13.24
N LYS A 164 3.54 4.10 -13.99
CA LYS A 164 3.11 4.99 -15.08
C LYS A 164 1.75 5.61 -14.84
N GLY A 165 0.93 5.00 -13.99
CA GLY A 165 -0.35 5.53 -13.61
C GLY A 165 -0.55 5.40 -12.10
N TYR A 166 -0.87 6.52 -11.47
CA TYR A 166 -1.24 6.60 -10.05
C TYR A 166 -2.12 7.83 -9.84
N ALA A 167 -2.95 7.80 -8.83
CA ALA A 167 -3.80 8.93 -8.50
C ALA A 167 -4.22 8.91 -7.04
N HIS A 168 -4.54 10.09 -6.53
CA HIS A 168 -5.12 10.27 -5.20
C HIS A 168 -6.56 9.73 -5.19
N VAL A 169 -6.90 8.93 -4.20
CA VAL A 169 -8.26 8.44 -3.97
C VAL A 169 -8.97 9.39 -3.01
N ALA A 170 -10.11 9.94 -3.41
CA ALA A 170 -10.84 10.86 -2.54
C ALA A 170 -11.26 10.18 -1.22
N GLN A 171 -11.08 10.90 -0.10
CA GLN A 171 -11.42 10.39 1.24
C GLN A 171 -12.94 10.39 1.48
N ASN A 172 -13.64 9.60 0.71
CA ASN A 172 -15.04 9.29 0.95
C ASN A 172 -15.31 7.81 0.66
N LEU A 173 -16.24 7.23 1.40
CA LEU A 173 -16.50 5.80 1.39
C LEU A 173 -16.85 5.28 -0.02
N SER A 174 -17.61 6.03 -0.82
CA SER A 174 -18.06 5.59 -2.14
C SER A 174 -16.89 5.49 -3.12
N GLN A 175 -15.95 6.45 -3.12
CA GLN A 175 -14.77 6.43 -4.00
C GLN A 175 -13.76 5.37 -3.57
N MET A 176 -13.55 5.20 -2.26
CA MET A 176 -12.68 4.14 -1.73
C MET A 176 -13.21 2.75 -2.09
N LYS A 177 -14.50 2.50 -1.90
CA LYS A 177 -15.14 1.24 -2.30
C LYS A 177 -15.10 1.04 -3.81
N ALA A 178 -15.33 2.09 -4.61
CA ALA A 178 -15.23 2.02 -6.05
C ALA A 178 -13.81 1.68 -6.52
N CYS A 179 -12.77 2.22 -5.87
CA CYS A 179 -11.37 1.88 -6.15
C CYS A 179 -11.14 0.36 -5.99
N ILE A 180 -11.50 -0.20 -4.83
CA ILE A 180 -11.38 -1.63 -4.55
C ILE A 180 -12.23 -2.47 -5.51
N LYS A 181 -13.48 -2.08 -5.79
CA LYS A 181 -14.39 -2.80 -6.68
C LYS A 181 -13.88 -2.88 -8.13
N ASN A 182 -13.11 -1.88 -8.57
CA ASN A 182 -12.42 -1.89 -9.85
C ASN A 182 -11.09 -2.68 -9.82
N GLY A 183 -10.79 -3.39 -8.72
CA GLY A 183 -9.62 -4.25 -8.57
C GLY A 183 -8.33 -3.49 -8.27
N TYR A 184 -8.41 -2.26 -7.75
CA TYR A 184 -7.25 -1.47 -7.35
C TYR A 184 -7.16 -1.33 -5.83
N PRO A 185 -6.18 -1.96 -5.18
CA PRO A 185 -5.81 -1.64 -3.81
C PRO A 185 -5.36 -0.17 -3.72
N PHE A 186 -5.58 0.44 -2.56
CA PHE A 186 -5.02 1.76 -2.30
C PHE A 186 -4.17 1.79 -1.02
N VAL A 187 -3.07 2.52 -1.10
CA VAL A 187 -2.17 2.79 0.03
C VAL A 187 -2.67 4.01 0.76
N PHE A 188 -2.55 4.03 2.08
CA PHE A 188 -2.87 5.20 2.89
C PHE A 188 -2.12 5.21 4.20
N GLY A 189 -1.99 6.40 4.80
CA GLY A 189 -1.45 6.59 6.13
C GLY A 189 -2.56 6.73 7.17
N PHE A 190 -2.30 6.26 8.39
CA PHE A 190 -3.21 6.46 9.51
C PHE A 190 -2.47 6.67 10.83
N THR A 191 -3.12 7.36 11.75
CA THR A 191 -2.63 7.57 13.11
C THR A 191 -2.80 6.28 13.93
N VAL A 192 -1.72 5.76 14.45
CA VAL A 192 -1.75 4.60 15.34
C VAL A 192 -1.99 5.07 16.77
N LEU A 193 -3.05 4.56 17.38
CA LEU A 193 -3.42 4.79 18.77
C LEU A 193 -3.04 3.58 19.64
N THR A 194 -3.01 3.77 20.97
CA THR A 194 -2.67 2.68 21.89
C THR A 194 -3.61 1.49 21.79
N SER A 195 -4.91 1.71 21.53
CA SER A 195 -5.91 0.66 21.34
C SER A 195 -5.69 -0.19 20.09
N PHE A 196 -4.89 0.27 19.11
CA PHE A 196 -4.57 -0.51 17.92
C PHE A 196 -3.84 -1.84 18.25
N SER A 197 -3.20 -1.92 19.41
CA SER A 197 -2.60 -3.17 19.89
C SER A 197 -3.60 -4.32 20.04
N GLU A 198 -4.89 -4.03 20.18
CA GLU A 198 -5.93 -5.06 20.27
C GLU A 198 -6.10 -5.80 18.92
N ALA A 199 -5.90 -5.12 17.80
CA ALA A 199 -5.96 -5.72 16.47
C ALA A 199 -4.86 -6.77 16.22
N ALA A 200 -3.77 -6.77 16.99
CA ALA A 200 -2.70 -7.75 16.88
C ALA A 200 -3.18 -9.19 17.12
N LYS A 201 -4.29 -9.38 17.81
CA LYS A 201 -4.80 -10.69 18.20
C LYS A 201 -5.63 -11.37 17.11
N ASP A 202 -6.55 -10.63 16.49
CA ASP A 202 -7.53 -11.18 15.55
C ASP A 202 -7.84 -10.24 14.37
N GLY A 203 -7.07 -9.17 14.23
CA GLY A 203 -7.23 -8.16 13.19
C GLY A 203 -8.36 -7.16 13.43
N LYS A 204 -9.16 -7.27 14.51
CA LYS A 204 -10.27 -6.34 14.73
C LYS A 204 -9.77 -5.02 15.30
N MET A 205 -9.88 -3.97 14.50
CA MET A 205 -9.55 -2.61 14.93
C MET A 205 -10.77 -1.95 15.58
N VAL A 206 -10.57 -1.37 16.76
CA VAL A 206 -11.61 -0.63 17.48
C VAL A 206 -11.54 0.85 17.18
N MET A 207 -12.66 1.57 17.31
CA MET A 207 -12.69 3.04 17.23
C MET A 207 -11.88 3.66 18.38
N PRO A 208 -11.42 4.94 18.24
CA PRO A 208 -10.64 5.60 19.27
C PRO A 208 -11.30 5.53 20.65
N GLN A 209 -10.51 5.22 21.67
CA GLN A 209 -10.95 5.11 23.04
C GLN A 209 -10.60 6.39 23.84
N PRO A 210 -11.34 6.75 24.89
CA PRO A 210 -11.14 8.01 25.62
C PRO A 210 -9.72 8.23 26.18
N ASN A 211 -8.99 7.15 26.45
CA ASN A 211 -7.63 7.20 27.01
C ASN A 211 -6.54 6.90 25.99
N ASP A 212 -6.88 6.84 24.69
CA ASP A 212 -5.91 6.56 23.66
C ASP A 212 -4.84 7.65 23.57
N LYS A 213 -3.61 7.20 23.34
CA LYS A 213 -2.46 8.04 23.04
C LYS A 213 -1.97 7.74 21.63
N VAL A 214 -1.54 8.78 20.94
CA VAL A 214 -0.88 8.63 19.64
C VAL A 214 0.46 7.93 19.84
N ARG A 215 0.69 6.88 19.04
CA ARG A 215 1.94 6.09 19.01
C ARG A 215 2.83 6.47 17.84
N GLY A 216 2.22 6.91 16.73
CA GLY A 216 2.92 7.31 15.50
C GLY A 216 2.01 7.22 14.29
N GLY A 217 2.59 7.38 13.12
CA GLY A 217 1.92 7.23 11.83
C GLY A 217 2.35 5.96 11.12
N HIS A 218 1.41 5.23 10.52
CA HIS A 218 1.66 3.96 9.84
C HIS A 218 1.02 3.95 8.45
N ALA A 219 1.73 3.43 7.46
CA ALA A 219 1.22 3.26 6.10
C ALA A 219 0.88 1.80 5.83
N VAL A 220 -0.26 1.58 5.19
CA VAL A 220 -0.84 0.25 4.93
C VAL A 220 -1.58 0.23 3.60
N THR A 221 -2.07 -0.96 3.18
CA THR A 221 -2.76 -1.14 1.90
C THR A 221 -4.15 -1.72 2.11
N ALA A 222 -5.20 -0.98 1.75
CA ALA A 222 -6.56 -1.52 1.69
C ALA A 222 -6.69 -2.44 0.48
N VAL A 223 -7.19 -3.66 0.70
CA VAL A 223 -7.31 -4.73 -0.31
C VAL A 223 -8.71 -5.31 -0.40
N GLY A 224 -9.66 -4.75 0.31
CA GLY A 224 -11.05 -5.21 0.31
C GLY A 224 -11.94 -4.41 1.24
N TYR A 225 -13.23 -4.71 1.23
CA TYR A 225 -14.19 -4.18 2.19
C TYR A 225 -15.31 -5.19 2.47
N ASP A 226 -15.94 -5.04 3.62
CA ASP A 226 -17.08 -5.87 4.07
C ASP A 226 -18.18 -4.94 4.61
N ASP A 227 -19.27 -4.78 3.86
CA ASP A 227 -20.39 -3.93 4.24
C ASP A 227 -21.20 -4.48 5.41
N PHE A 228 -21.15 -5.79 5.65
CA PHE A 228 -21.83 -6.38 6.80
C PHE A 228 -21.12 -6.06 8.11
N LYS A 229 -19.78 -5.90 8.04
CA LYS A 229 -18.93 -5.52 9.18
C LYS A 229 -18.61 -4.03 9.20
N GLU A 230 -18.96 -3.28 8.16
CA GLU A 230 -18.67 -1.85 7.97
C GLU A 230 -17.18 -1.54 8.10
N CYS A 231 -16.31 -2.34 7.44
CA CYS A 231 -14.87 -2.21 7.52
C CYS A 231 -14.19 -2.40 6.18
N PHE A 232 -13.00 -1.82 6.05
CA PHE A 232 -12.02 -2.19 5.03
C PHE A 232 -11.15 -3.35 5.51
N ILE A 233 -10.80 -4.25 4.58
CA ILE A 233 -9.79 -5.29 4.78
C ILE A 233 -8.44 -4.67 4.44
N VAL A 234 -7.55 -4.58 5.42
CA VAL A 234 -6.28 -3.86 5.29
C VAL A 234 -5.11 -4.81 5.49
N ARG A 235 -4.19 -4.80 4.51
CA ARG A 235 -2.94 -5.55 4.56
C ARG A 235 -1.92 -4.75 5.38
N ASN A 236 -1.38 -5.39 6.43
CA ASN A 236 -0.30 -4.86 7.25
C ASN A 236 1.07 -5.38 6.77
N SER A 237 2.14 -4.90 7.38
CA SER A 237 3.53 -5.27 7.14
C SER A 237 4.28 -5.69 8.42
N TRP A 238 3.60 -6.39 9.32
CA TRP A 238 4.17 -6.88 10.58
C TRP A 238 4.21 -8.41 10.67
N GLY A 239 4.22 -9.09 9.50
CA GLY A 239 4.26 -10.54 9.40
C GLY A 239 2.89 -11.21 9.48
N GLU A 240 2.86 -12.50 9.15
CA GLU A 240 1.62 -13.30 9.11
C GLU A 240 1.06 -13.64 10.49
N ASP A 241 1.91 -13.65 11.52
CA ASP A 241 1.50 -13.96 12.90
C ASP A 241 0.75 -12.80 13.57
N TRP A 242 0.74 -11.61 12.95
CA TRP A 242 0.05 -10.44 13.44
C TRP A 242 -1.38 -10.35 12.86
N GLY A 243 -2.36 -10.04 13.73
CA GLY A 243 -3.75 -9.83 13.31
C GLY A 243 -4.41 -11.09 12.75
N ASP A 244 -5.21 -10.95 11.70
CA ASP A 244 -5.76 -12.06 10.94
C ASP A 244 -4.84 -12.39 9.77
N LYS A 245 -3.80 -13.20 10.03
CA LYS A 245 -2.79 -13.60 9.02
C LYS A 245 -2.15 -12.41 8.29
N GLY A 246 -1.77 -11.39 9.06
CA GLY A 246 -1.16 -10.18 8.53
C GLY A 246 -2.15 -9.11 8.05
N TYR A 247 -3.44 -9.31 8.27
CA TYR A 247 -4.50 -8.35 7.92
C TYR A 247 -5.21 -7.84 9.17
N PHE A 248 -5.88 -6.69 9.00
CA PHE A 248 -6.80 -6.15 10.00
C PHE A 248 -8.01 -5.50 9.33
N TYR A 249 -9.05 -5.25 10.13
CA TYR A 249 -10.35 -4.76 9.69
C TYR A 249 -10.56 -3.36 10.26
N MET A 250 -10.35 -2.33 9.39
CA MET A 250 -10.48 -0.93 9.78
C MET A 250 -11.91 -0.46 9.60
N PRO A 251 -12.58 0.06 10.65
CA PRO A 251 -13.95 0.57 10.53
C PRO A 251 -14.06 1.69 9.49
N TYR A 252 -15.16 1.75 8.74
CA TYR A 252 -15.45 2.83 7.81
C TYR A 252 -15.43 4.20 8.49
N ALA A 253 -15.96 4.25 9.71
CA ALA A 253 -15.95 5.48 10.52
C ALA A 253 -14.55 5.96 10.89
N TRP A 254 -13.52 5.08 10.91
CA TRP A 254 -12.12 5.47 11.13
C TRP A 254 -11.52 6.10 9.87
N ILE A 255 -11.55 5.36 8.77
CA ILE A 255 -10.81 5.71 7.55
C ILE A 255 -11.37 6.97 6.87
N THR A 256 -12.62 7.33 7.15
CA THR A 256 -13.25 8.53 6.59
C THR A 256 -13.01 9.80 7.41
N GLN A 257 -12.29 9.71 8.53
CA GLN A 257 -11.93 10.89 9.35
C GLN A 257 -10.54 11.41 8.97
N GLU A 258 -10.47 12.65 8.52
CA GLU A 258 -9.22 13.29 8.07
C GLU A 258 -8.13 13.38 9.14
N ASN A 259 -8.52 13.48 10.41
CA ASN A 259 -7.58 13.50 11.52
C ASN A 259 -7.06 12.10 11.92
N LEU A 260 -7.62 11.03 11.39
CA LEU A 260 -7.24 9.65 11.69
C LEU A 260 -6.56 8.93 10.53
N ALA A 261 -6.90 9.27 9.28
CA ALA A 261 -6.30 8.69 8.08
C ALA A 261 -6.19 9.72 6.97
N GLN A 262 -5.12 9.64 6.16
CA GLN A 262 -4.81 10.57 5.07
C GLN A 262 -4.00 9.89 3.97
N ASP A 263 -3.67 10.62 2.91
CA ASP A 263 -2.72 10.25 1.85
C ASP A 263 -3.12 8.96 1.12
N PHE A 264 -4.35 8.96 0.58
CA PHE A 264 -4.90 7.80 -0.13
C PHE A 264 -4.44 7.77 -1.57
N TRP A 265 -3.65 6.75 -1.95
CA TRP A 265 -3.07 6.63 -3.28
C TRP A 265 -3.32 5.24 -3.89
N ALA A 266 -3.72 5.22 -5.15
CA ALA A 266 -3.80 3.99 -5.93
C ALA A 266 -2.78 4.01 -7.06
N ILE A 267 -2.07 2.88 -7.25
CA ILE A 267 -1.25 2.60 -8.42
C ILE A 267 -2.15 1.81 -9.39
N ASN A 268 -2.37 2.34 -10.59
CA ASN A 268 -3.31 1.74 -11.55
C ASN A 268 -2.65 1.30 -12.86
N TRP A 269 -1.40 1.69 -13.11
CA TRP A 269 -0.66 1.26 -14.28
C TRP A 269 0.85 1.21 -14.02
N ILE A 270 1.47 0.11 -14.46
CA ILE A 270 2.91 -0.07 -14.39
C ILE A 270 3.46 -0.50 -15.75
N GLU A 271 4.72 -0.16 -16.01
CA GLU A 271 5.56 -0.72 -17.05
C GLU A 271 6.44 -1.79 -16.42
N GLY A 272 6.47 -2.98 -16.97
CA GLY A 272 7.28 -4.09 -16.48
C GLY A 272 8.17 -4.67 -17.58
N PHE A 273 9.21 -5.39 -17.21
CA PHE A 273 10.03 -6.08 -18.18
C PHE A 273 9.43 -7.44 -18.53
N LYS A 274 9.54 -7.80 -19.82
CA LYS A 274 9.18 -9.12 -20.33
C LYS A 274 10.42 -10.01 -20.33
N GLU A 275 10.24 -11.31 -20.05
CA GLU A 275 11.32 -12.24 -20.33
C GLU A 275 11.59 -12.27 -21.83
N ALA A 276 12.86 -12.23 -22.23
CA ALA A 276 13.21 -12.46 -23.63
C ALA A 276 12.70 -13.83 -24.04
N ALA A 277 11.91 -13.88 -25.12
CA ALA A 277 11.46 -15.17 -25.67
C ALA A 277 12.68 -16.09 -25.84
N PRO A 278 12.59 -17.38 -25.47
CA PRO A 278 13.71 -18.31 -25.66
C PRO A 278 14.09 -18.28 -27.14
N LYS A 279 15.37 -17.99 -27.41
CA LYS A 279 15.88 -18.07 -28.79
C LYS A 279 15.58 -19.49 -29.27
N LYS A 280 14.69 -19.63 -30.26
CA LYS A 280 14.51 -20.90 -30.95
C LYS A 280 15.87 -21.31 -31.50
N LYS A 281 16.38 -22.42 -30.97
CA LYS A 281 17.60 -23.08 -31.52
C LYS A 281 17.29 -23.70 -32.87
#